data_f3bf379bc0461b804c86b43e4395ddf6
#
_entry.id   f3bf379bc0461b804c86b43e4395ddf6
#
_cell.length_a   1.000
_cell.length_b   1.000
_cell.length_c   1.000
_cell.angle_alpha   90.00
_cell.angle_beta   90.00
_cell.angle_gamma   90.00
#
_symmetry.space_group_name_H-M   'P 1'
#
loop_
_entity.id
_entity.type
_entity.pdbx_description
1 polymer ?
#
loop_
_entity_poly.entity_id
_entity_poly.type
_entity_poly.pdbx_seq_one_letter_code
_entity_poly.pdbx_strand_id
1 'polypeptide(L)'
;MKTKVQRVEEVIKGGTTKEELAEIHRIINQFESVIKREVTATEIAEIDKVVRGHDGKLYAQIQQIVDDNRGKAGSLIRVLQQAQGIVGYLPKPVMATVSYDLKVPLSEVYGVASFYHFFSMKPKGKYLLQVCLGTSCYVKGGDKIIDRLKKDWNLEPGGITPDGRFSLEIVRCLGACGLSPVMAVGADIHGRVKPGKLNEILDSYN
;
A
#
# COMPACT_ATOMS: atom_id res chain seq x y z
N MET A 1 -34.99 -1.92 -15.71
CA MET A 1 -34.07 -0.89 -15.20
C MET A 1 -33.05 -0.59 -16.29
N LYS A 2 -33.01 0.64 -16.80
CA LYS A 2 -32.01 1.04 -17.82
C LYS A 2 -30.60 1.05 -17.20
N THR A 3 -29.62 0.53 -17.93
CA THR A 3 -28.22 0.55 -17.50
C THR A 3 -27.69 1.98 -17.44
N LYS A 4 -26.62 2.24 -16.63
CA LYS A 4 -26.01 3.59 -16.52
C LYS A 4 -25.56 4.12 -17.89
N VAL A 5 -25.11 3.25 -18.79
CA VAL A 5 -24.72 3.60 -20.17
C VAL A 5 -25.91 4.14 -20.96
N GLN A 6 -27.09 3.50 -20.88
CA GLN A 6 -28.30 3.96 -21.57
C GLN A 6 -28.78 5.33 -21.07
N ARG A 7 -28.56 5.69 -19.81
CA ARG A 7 -28.88 7.04 -19.29
C ARG A 7 -27.90 8.11 -19.81
N VAL A 8 -26.63 7.77 -19.97
CA VAL A 8 -25.62 8.67 -20.53
C VAL A 8 -25.93 8.94 -22.00
N GLU A 9 -26.33 7.92 -22.78
CA GLU A 9 -26.74 8.06 -24.17
C GLU A 9 -27.99 8.94 -24.35
N GLU A 10 -28.94 8.88 -23.41
CA GLU A 10 -30.12 9.76 -23.44
C GLU A 10 -29.80 11.23 -23.15
N VAL A 11 -28.84 11.49 -22.26
CA VAL A 11 -28.38 12.86 -21.93
C VAL A 11 -27.61 13.49 -23.10
N ILE A 12 -26.86 12.68 -23.86
CA ILE A 12 -26.01 13.13 -24.97
C ILE A 12 -26.82 13.42 -26.24
N LYS A 13 -28.01 12.81 -26.42
CA LYS A 13 -28.85 12.98 -27.60
C LYS A 13 -29.43 14.40 -27.82
N GLY A 14 -29.16 15.33 -26.89
CA GLY A 14 -29.71 16.69 -26.95
C GLY A 14 -28.88 17.73 -27.70
N GLY A 15 -27.76 17.42 -28.34
CA GLY A 15 -26.96 18.46 -29.04
C GLY A 15 -25.57 18.10 -29.52
N THR A 16 -25.15 16.83 -29.45
CA THR A 16 -23.80 16.38 -29.81
C THR A 16 -23.73 15.93 -31.27
N THR A 17 -22.67 16.31 -31.99
CA THR A 17 -22.40 15.86 -33.35
C THR A 17 -22.07 14.36 -33.41
N LYS A 18 -22.26 13.73 -34.58
CA LYS A 18 -21.90 12.30 -34.75
C LYS A 18 -20.43 11.97 -34.46
N GLU A 19 -19.57 12.96 -34.68
CA GLU A 19 -18.13 12.82 -34.45
C GLU A 19 -17.78 12.86 -32.94
N GLU A 20 -18.42 13.75 -32.19
CA GLU A 20 -18.26 13.82 -30.73
C GLU A 20 -18.83 12.56 -30.05
N LEU A 21 -19.92 12.01 -30.56
CA LEU A 21 -20.48 10.73 -30.09
C LEU A 21 -19.53 9.55 -30.33
N ALA A 22 -18.85 9.53 -31.49
CA ALA A 22 -17.85 8.50 -31.80
C ALA A 22 -16.63 8.59 -30.89
N GLU A 23 -16.18 9.82 -30.57
CA GLU A 23 -15.06 10.06 -29.64
C GLU A 23 -15.42 9.67 -28.21
N ILE A 24 -16.62 10.00 -27.74
CA ILE A 24 -17.13 9.58 -26.43
C ILE A 24 -17.23 8.06 -26.33
N HIS A 25 -17.75 7.38 -27.37
CA HIS A 25 -17.77 5.92 -27.39
C HIS A 25 -16.37 5.30 -27.39
N ARG A 26 -15.42 5.93 -28.08
CA ARG A 26 -14.02 5.50 -28.07
C ARG A 26 -13.40 5.62 -26.69
N ILE A 27 -13.64 6.74 -26.00
CA ILE A 27 -13.20 6.98 -24.63
C ILE A 27 -13.86 5.99 -23.66
N ILE A 28 -15.18 5.77 -23.75
CA ILE A 28 -15.92 4.80 -22.92
C ILE A 28 -15.38 3.38 -23.13
N ASN A 29 -15.17 2.95 -24.38
CA ASN A 29 -14.61 1.63 -24.70
C ASN A 29 -13.17 1.50 -24.22
N GLN A 30 -12.36 2.58 -24.25
CA GLN A 30 -11.03 2.60 -23.71
C GLN A 30 -11.03 2.50 -22.17
N PHE A 31 -11.95 3.19 -21.50
CA PHE A 31 -12.15 3.06 -20.04
C PHE A 31 -12.71 1.68 -19.68
N GLU A 32 -13.66 1.12 -20.44
CA GLU A 32 -14.15 -0.25 -20.21
C GLU A 32 -13.05 -1.30 -20.44
N SER A 33 -12.16 -1.09 -21.41
CA SER A 33 -11.00 -1.98 -21.62
C SER A 33 -9.98 -1.89 -20.50
N VAL A 34 -9.79 -0.70 -19.92
CA VAL A 34 -8.93 -0.46 -18.74
C VAL A 34 -9.55 -1.08 -17.50
N ILE A 35 -10.87 -0.91 -17.28
CA ILE A 35 -11.59 -1.51 -16.16
C ILE A 35 -11.65 -3.03 -16.27
N LYS A 36 -11.85 -3.59 -17.49
CA LYS A 36 -11.79 -5.04 -17.74
C LYS A 36 -10.37 -5.62 -17.68
N ARG A 37 -9.34 -4.79 -17.85
CA ARG A 37 -7.93 -5.20 -17.79
C ARG A 37 -7.40 -5.31 -16.35
N GLU A 38 -8.13 -4.78 -15.37
CA GLU A 38 -7.67 -4.72 -13.97
C GLU A 38 -7.87 -6.01 -13.16
N VAL A 39 -8.50 -7.06 -13.73
CA VAL A 39 -8.59 -8.36 -13.03
C VAL A 39 -8.37 -9.48 -14.04
N THR A 40 -7.11 -9.81 -14.30
CA THR A 40 -6.77 -11.00 -15.10
C THR A 40 -7.06 -12.28 -14.30
N ALA A 41 -7.31 -13.40 -14.99
CA ALA A 41 -7.55 -14.70 -14.34
C ALA A 41 -6.38 -15.12 -13.42
N THR A 42 -5.15 -14.68 -13.73
CA THR A 42 -3.96 -14.85 -12.89
C THR A 42 -4.02 -14.01 -11.59
N GLU A 43 -4.51 -12.77 -11.68
CA GLU A 43 -4.68 -11.91 -10.50
C GLU A 43 -5.84 -12.41 -9.62
N ILE A 44 -6.92 -12.93 -10.23
CA ILE A 44 -8.00 -13.63 -9.49
C ILE A 44 -7.44 -14.88 -8.79
N ALA A 45 -6.58 -15.65 -9.46
CA ALA A 45 -5.94 -16.83 -8.86
C ALA A 45 -4.94 -16.46 -7.75
N GLU A 46 -4.19 -15.35 -7.89
CA GLU A 46 -3.36 -14.83 -6.81
C GLU A 46 -4.20 -14.25 -5.65
N ILE A 47 -5.27 -13.55 -5.97
CA ILE A 47 -6.27 -13.08 -5.00
C ILE A 47 -6.87 -14.28 -4.26
N ASP A 48 -7.28 -15.33 -4.99
CA ASP A 48 -7.85 -16.54 -4.45
C ASP A 48 -6.82 -17.33 -3.60
N LYS A 49 -5.55 -17.32 -4.00
CA LYS A 49 -4.44 -17.94 -3.26
C LYS A 49 -4.09 -17.16 -1.98
N VAL A 50 -4.13 -15.84 -2.02
CA VAL A 50 -3.93 -14.98 -0.84
C VAL A 50 -5.15 -15.04 0.10
N VAL A 51 -6.37 -15.11 -0.46
CA VAL A 51 -7.62 -15.22 0.30
C VAL A 51 -7.82 -16.64 0.86
N ARG A 52 -7.49 -17.69 0.10
CA ARG A 52 -7.59 -19.10 0.54
C ARG A 52 -6.36 -19.56 1.30
N GLY A 53 -5.21 -18.94 1.12
CA GLY A 53 -3.99 -19.24 1.88
C GLY A 53 -3.95 -18.62 3.28
N HIS A 54 -4.79 -17.63 3.55
CA HIS A 54 -5.10 -17.14 4.89
C HIS A 54 -6.51 -17.63 5.24
N ASP A 55 -6.59 -18.64 6.11
CA ASP A 55 -7.77 -19.30 6.66
C ASP A 55 -9.06 -18.46 6.55
N GLY A 56 -10.20 -19.10 6.26
CA GLY A 56 -11.52 -18.46 6.27
C GLY A 56 -11.84 -17.64 7.52
N LYS A 57 -11.03 -17.79 8.58
CA LYS A 57 -10.98 -16.96 9.78
C LYS A 57 -10.65 -15.49 9.52
N LEU A 58 -9.70 -15.20 8.62
CA LEU A 58 -9.31 -13.82 8.33
C LEU A 58 -10.46 -13.05 7.67
N TYR A 59 -11.14 -13.69 6.73
CA TYR A 59 -12.30 -13.09 6.07
C TYR A 59 -13.45 -12.83 7.03
N ALA A 60 -13.75 -13.80 7.90
CA ALA A 60 -14.76 -13.66 8.95
C ALA A 60 -14.40 -12.51 9.93
N GLN A 61 -13.13 -12.36 10.29
CA GLN A 61 -12.67 -11.26 11.14
C GLN A 61 -12.85 -9.89 10.46
N ILE A 62 -12.56 -9.78 9.16
CA ILE A 62 -12.76 -8.53 8.41
C ILE A 62 -14.27 -8.21 8.33
N GLN A 63 -15.11 -9.20 8.05
CA GLN A 63 -16.56 -9.00 8.04
C GLN A 63 -17.09 -8.55 9.41
N GLN A 64 -16.64 -9.15 10.50
CA GLN A 64 -17.03 -8.73 11.84
C GLN A 64 -16.61 -7.27 12.11
N ILE A 65 -15.39 -6.88 11.73
CA ILE A 65 -14.93 -5.48 11.85
C ILE A 65 -15.84 -4.53 11.06
N VAL A 66 -16.23 -4.91 9.85
CA VAL A 66 -17.16 -4.11 9.03
C VAL A 66 -18.51 -3.96 9.71
N ASP A 67 -19.08 -5.07 10.20
CA ASP A 67 -20.40 -5.07 10.85
C ASP A 67 -20.39 -4.24 12.13
N ASP A 68 -19.34 -4.34 12.94
CA ASP A 68 -19.16 -3.57 14.18
C ASP A 68 -19.06 -2.05 13.94
N ASN A 69 -18.63 -1.64 12.74
CA ASN A 69 -18.42 -0.24 12.37
C ASN A 69 -19.46 0.29 11.38
N ARG A 70 -20.36 -0.54 10.88
CA ARG A 70 -21.39 -0.16 9.92
C ARG A 70 -22.30 0.94 10.48
N GLY A 71 -22.53 1.98 9.68
CA GLY A 71 -23.39 3.10 10.06
C GLY A 71 -22.75 4.13 11.01
N LYS A 72 -21.51 3.91 11.47
CA LYS A 72 -20.80 4.89 12.31
C LYS A 72 -20.07 5.92 11.44
N ALA A 73 -20.03 7.18 11.90
CA ALA A 73 -19.24 8.22 11.22
C ALA A 73 -17.76 7.82 11.15
N GLY A 74 -17.12 7.96 9.96
CA GLY A 74 -15.73 7.58 9.75
C GLY A 74 -15.47 6.06 9.77
N SER A 75 -16.50 5.24 9.51
CA SER A 75 -16.41 3.78 9.48
C SER A 75 -15.29 3.28 8.57
N LEU A 76 -15.13 3.86 7.38
CA LEU A 76 -14.12 3.45 6.40
C LEU A 76 -12.69 3.47 6.99
N ILE A 77 -12.30 4.59 7.62
CA ILE A 77 -10.94 4.73 8.19
C ILE A 77 -10.72 3.71 9.31
N ARG A 78 -11.72 3.53 10.19
CA ARG A 78 -11.63 2.56 11.30
C ARG A 78 -11.52 1.12 10.82
N VAL A 79 -12.33 0.76 9.83
CA VAL A 79 -12.31 -0.58 9.24
C VAL A 79 -10.97 -0.85 8.57
N LEU A 80 -10.45 0.09 7.76
CA LEU A 80 -9.14 -0.05 7.13
C LEU A 80 -8.00 -0.15 8.16
N GLN A 81 -8.09 0.63 9.26
CA GLN A 81 -7.10 0.58 10.34
C GLN A 81 -7.08 -0.78 11.04
N GLN A 82 -8.26 -1.31 11.39
CA GLN A 82 -8.38 -2.60 12.04
C GLN A 82 -8.00 -3.75 11.10
N ALA A 83 -8.41 -3.69 9.83
CA ALA A 83 -8.03 -4.66 8.81
C ALA A 83 -6.51 -4.69 8.59
N GLN A 84 -5.86 -3.52 8.52
CA GLN A 84 -4.40 -3.44 8.45
C GLN A 84 -3.73 -4.00 9.70
N GLY A 85 -4.32 -3.82 10.90
CA GLY A 85 -3.81 -4.39 12.15
C GLY A 85 -3.77 -5.92 12.15
N ILE A 86 -4.72 -6.57 11.45
CA ILE A 86 -4.78 -8.04 11.32
C ILE A 86 -3.83 -8.55 10.22
N VAL A 87 -3.84 -7.91 9.06
CA VAL A 87 -3.12 -8.37 7.85
C VAL A 87 -1.68 -7.85 7.80
N GLY A 88 -1.39 -6.74 8.50
CA GLY A 88 -0.12 -6.02 8.45
C GLY A 88 -0.04 -4.95 7.35
N TYR A 89 -0.85 -5.07 6.31
CA TYR A 89 -0.98 -4.12 5.21
C TYR A 89 -2.38 -4.22 4.58
N LEU A 90 -2.71 -3.38 3.61
CA LEU A 90 -4.00 -3.37 2.91
C LEU A 90 -3.85 -3.93 1.48
N PRO A 91 -3.92 -5.25 1.28
CA PRO A 91 -3.92 -5.83 -0.06
C PRO A 91 -5.21 -5.50 -0.80
N LYS A 92 -5.15 -5.49 -2.14
CA LYS A 92 -6.30 -5.21 -3.02
C LYS A 92 -7.56 -6.00 -2.66
N PRO A 93 -7.51 -7.33 -2.36
CA PRO A 93 -8.68 -8.11 -1.98
C PRO A 93 -9.37 -7.58 -0.72
N VAL A 94 -8.60 -7.24 0.31
CA VAL A 94 -9.15 -6.68 1.57
C VAL A 94 -9.85 -5.36 1.30
N MET A 95 -9.25 -4.47 0.52
CA MET A 95 -9.88 -3.19 0.14
C MET A 95 -11.16 -3.40 -0.68
N ALA A 96 -11.19 -4.37 -1.58
CA ALA A 96 -12.37 -4.72 -2.36
C ALA A 96 -13.51 -5.24 -1.47
N THR A 97 -13.19 -6.10 -0.49
CA THR A 97 -14.15 -6.57 0.51
C THR A 97 -14.74 -5.44 1.32
N VAL A 98 -13.86 -4.58 1.86
CA VAL A 98 -14.30 -3.39 2.63
C VAL A 98 -15.20 -2.48 1.79
N SER A 99 -14.85 -2.26 0.52
CA SER A 99 -15.68 -1.49 -0.44
C SER A 99 -17.07 -2.12 -0.60
N TYR A 100 -17.14 -3.42 -0.84
CA TYR A 100 -18.38 -4.14 -1.06
C TYR A 100 -19.27 -4.14 0.18
N ASP A 101 -18.71 -4.46 1.34
CA ASP A 101 -19.47 -4.64 2.58
C ASP A 101 -19.92 -3.31 3.20
N LEU A 102 -19.11 -2.24 3.11
CA LEU A 102 -19.49 -0.88 3.53
C LEU A 102 -20.34 -0.14 2.49
N LYS A 103 -20.50 -0.68 1.27
CA LYS A 103 -21.17 -0.03 0.12
C LYS A 103 -20.55 1.33 -0.25
N VAL A 104 -19.24 1.42 -0.13
CA VAL A 104 -18.43 2.60 -0.48
C VAL A 104 -17.71 2.31 -1.79
N PRO A 105 -17.61 3.27 -2.74
CA PRO A 105 -16.89 3.07 -3.99
C PRO A 105 -15.42 2.66 -3.73
N LEU A 106 -14.92 1.70 -4.51
CA LEU A 106 -13.53 1.23 -4.37
C LEU A 106 -12.52 2.37 -4.56
N SER A 107 -12.83 3.34 -5.43
CA SER A 107 -12.02 4.54 -5.62
C SER A 107 -11.86 5.38 -4.34
N GLU A 108 -12.91 5.46 -3.52
CA GLU A 108 -12.86 6.14 -2.23
C GLU A 108 -11.98 5.38 -1.23
N VAL A 109 -12.11 4.05 -1.19
CA VAL A 109 -11.26 3.19 -0.35
C VAL A 109 -9.78 3.36 -0.71
N TYR A 110 -9.45 3.34 -2.01
CA TYR A 110 -8.09 3.60 -2.49
C TYR A 110 -7.63 5.03 -2.20
N GLY A 111 -8.51 6.01 -2.37
CA GLY A 111 -8.23 7.41 -2.05
C GLY A 111 -7.82 7.57 -0.58
N VAL A 112 -8.58 6.99 0.35
CA VAL A 112 -8.26 7.01 1.78
C VAL A 112 -6.96 6.26 2.07
N ALA A 113 -6.80 5.05 1.51
CA ALA A 113 -5.61 4.23 1.75
C ALA A 113 -4.31 4.88 1.22
N SER A 114 -4.39 5.66 0.12
CA SER A 114 -3.24 6.36 -0.45
C SER A 114 -2.97 7.71 0.21
N PHE A 115 -3.99 8.39 0.71
CA PHE A 115 -3.87 9.71 1.32
C PHE A 115 -3.21 9.67 2.70
N TYR A 116 -3.59 8.71 3.53
CA TYR A 116 -3.04 8.61 4.88
C TYR A 116 -1.77 7.75 4.91
N HIS A 117 -0.64 8.34 5.32
CA HIS A 117 0.66 7.64 5.45
C HIS A 117 0.65 6.48 6.46
N PHE A 118 -0.37 6.41 7.30
CA PHE A 118 -0.58 5.29 8.22
C PHE A 118 -0.84 3.98 7.47
N PHE A 119 -1.53 4.06 6.32
CA PHE A 119 -1.88 2.88 5.55
C PHE A 119 -0.75 2.44 4.61
N SER A 120 -0.56 1.13 4.52
CA SER A 120 0.38 0.52 3.59
C SER A 120 -0.35 -0.46 2.68
N MET A 121 -0.24 -0.25 1.37
CA MET A 121 -0.76 -1.19 0.36
C MET A 121 0.28 -2.24 -0.06
N LYS A 122 1.50 -2.14 0.47
CA LYS A 122 2.58 -3.10 0.25
C LYS A 122 2.86 -3.85 1.54
N PRO A 123 3.23 -5.14 1.47
CA PRO A 123 3.65 -5.87 2.64
C PRO A 123 4.81 -5.15 3.32
N LYS A 124 4.86 -5.22 4.65
CA LYS A 124 5.99 -4.72 5.45
C LYS A 124 6.81 -5.90 5.95
N GLY A 125 8.11 -5.72 6.05
CA GLY A 125 8.98 -6.68 6.70
C GLY A 125 8.72 -6.78 8.19
N LYS A 126 9.18 -7.88 8.80
CA LYS A 126 9.11 -8.10 10.25
C LYS A 126 9.72 -6.90 11.02
N TYR A 127 10.80 -6.34 10.49
CA TYR A 127 11.48 -5.16 11.03
C TYR A 127 11.50 -4.03 10.02
N LEU A 128 11.16 -2.82 10.47
CA LEU A 128 11.26 -1.60 9.66
C LEU A 128 12.64 -0.97 9.89
N LEU A 129 13.44 -0.89 8.83
CA LEU A 129 14.68 -0.12 8.83
C LEU A 129 14.38 1.31 8.41
N GLN A 130 14.73 2.27 9.24
CA GLN A 130 14.62 3.69 8.93
C GLN A 130 16.01 4.31 8.88
N VAL A 131 16.45 4.70 7.70
CA VAL A 131 17.77 5.35 7.52
C VAL A 131 17.56 6.85 7.42
N CYS A 132 18.24 7.58 8.31
CA CYS A 132 18.19 9.04 8.34
C CYS A 132 19.07 9.64 7.23
N LEU A 133 18.45 10.46 6.36
CA LEU A 133 19.13 11.28 5.36
C LEU A 133 19.02 12.80 5.66
N GLY A 134 18.81 13.17 6.91
CA GLY A 134 18.98 14.57 7.34
C GLY A 134 20.41 15.05 7.10
N THR A 135 20.61 16.36 6.97
CA THR A 135 21.90 16.97 6.57
C THR A 135 23.13 16.38 7.30
N SER A 136 23.06 16.27 8.63
CA SER A 136 24.18 15.73 9.42
C SER A 136 24.47 14.25 9.13
N CYS A 137 23.42 13.44 8.90
CA CYS A 137 23.56 12.03 8.56
C CYS A 137 24.06 11.83 7.14
N TYR A 138 23.54 12.61 6.20
CA TYR A 138 23.93 12.58 4.79
C TYR A 138 25.42 12.91 4.61
N VAL A 139 25.88 14.03 5.18
CA VAL A 139 27.30 14.45 5.11
C VAL A 139 28.24 13.42 5.73
N LYS A 140 27.76 12.66 6.73
CA LYS A 140 28.56 11.61 7.38
C LYS A 140 28.39 10.23 6.75
N GLY A 141 27.76 10.13 5.56
CA GLY A 141 27.66 8.93 4.77
C GLY A 141 26.40 8.09 5.03
N GLY A 142 25.29 8.74 5.39
CA GLY A 142 23.98 8.07 5.47
C GLY A 142 23.52 7.49 4.14
N ASP A 143 23.89 8.10 3.02
CA ASP A 143 23.69 7.61 1.66
C ASP A 143 24.38 6.28 1.41
N LYS A 144 25.64 6.14 1.87
CA LYS A 144 26.43 4.90 1.75
C LYS A 144 25.82 3.72 2.49
N ILE A 145 25.04 3.98 3.55
CA ILE A 145 24.28 2.93 4.25
C ILE A 145 23.21 2.37 3.32
N ILE A 146 22.48 3.24 2.59
CA ILE A 146 21.45 2.82 1.63
C ILE A 146 22.08 2.04 0.47
N ASP A 147 23.18 2.54 -0.10
CA ASP A 147 23.89 1.84 -1.18
C ASP A 147 24.34 0.44 -0.74
N ARG A 148 24.78 0.31 0.50
CA ARG A 148 25.19 -0.99 1.06
C ARG A 148 23.99 -1.93 1.24
N LEU A 149 22.86 -1.44 1.78
CA LEU A 149 21.63 -2.21 1.92
C LEU A 149 21.11 -2.68 0.55
N LYS A 150 21.16 -1.82 -0.46
CA LYS A 150 20.79 -2.17 -1.83
C LYS A 150 21.70 -3.27 -2.40
N LYS A 151 23.01 -3.16 -2.20
CA LYS A 151 24.00 -4.09 -2.74
C LYS A 151 23.96 -5.47 -2.07
N ASP A 152 23.97 -5.51 -0.74
CA ASP A 152 24.13 -6.75 0.03
C ASP A 152 22.79 -7.45 0.32
N TRP A 153 21.71 -6.67 0.47
CA TRP A 153 20.40 -7.18 0.88
C TRP A 153 19.33 -7.05 -0.20
N ASN A 154 19.70 -6.55 -1.40
CA ASN A 154 18.75 -6.23 -2.49
C ASN A 154 17.55 -5.41 -1.98
N LEU A 155 17.80 -4.50 -1.03
CA LEU A 155 16.77 -3.75 -0.32
C LEU A 155 16.78 -2.29 -0.78
N GLU A 156 15.79 -1.93 -1.59
CA GLU A 156 15.59 -0.56 -2.05
C GLU A 156 14.66 0.22 -1.12
N PRO A 157 14.73 1.56 -1.11
CA PRO A 157 13.79 2.39 -0.37
C PRO A 157 12.32 2.09 -0.77
N GLY A 158 11.48 1.85 0.25
CA GLY A 158 10.09 1.41 0.06
C GLY A 158 9.94 -0.06 -0.33
N GLY A 159 11.05 -0.81 -0.39
CA GLY A 159 11.08 -2.25 -0.66
C GLY A 159 11.11 -3.11 0.60
N ILE A 160 11.11 -4.42 0.37
CA ILE A 160 11.23 -5.48 1.39
C ILE A 160 12.30 -6.48 0.95
N THR A 161 13.04 -7.04 1.89
CA THR A 161 13.99 -8.12 1.59
C THR A 161 13.27 -9.37 1.09
N PRO A 162 13.90 -10.20 0.24
CA PRO A 162 13.28 -11.43 -0.30
C PRO A 162 12.81 -12.41 0.77
N ASP A 163 13.45 -12.41 1.93
CA ASP A 163 13.09 -13.22 3.09
C ASP A 163 11.93 -12.62 3.93
N GLY A 164 11.42 -11.43 3.56
CA GLY A 164 10.35 -10.74 4.28
C GLY A 164 10.77 -10.15 5.64
N ARG A 165 12.06 -10.19 5.98
CA ARG A 165 12.56 -9.81 7.30
C ARG A 165 12.63 -8.31 7.50
N PHE A 166 13.16 -7.58 6.52
CA PHE A 166 13.34 -6.13 6.61
C PHE A 166 12.60 -5.37 5.52
N SER A 167 12.03 -4.23 5.88
CA SER A 167 11.59 -3.19 4.95
C SER A 167 12.37 -1.92 5.18
N LEU A 168 12.61 -1.11 4.13
CA LEU A 168 13.45 0.09 4.20
C LEU A 168 12.63 1.34 3.95
N GLU A 169 12.70 2.28 4.89
CA GLU A 169 12.20 3.65 4.72
C GLU A 169 13.35 4.66 4.87
N ILE A 170 13.30 5.71 4.05
CA ILE A 170 14.17 6.87 4.22
C ILE A 170 13.43 7.91 5.05
N VAL A 171 14.07 8.35 6.15
CA VAL A 171 13.52 9.41 6.99
C VAL A 171 14.39 10.67 6.94
N ARG A 172 13.75 11.82 7.01
CA ARG A 172 14.47 13.10 6.96
C ARG A 172 15.23 13.41 8.24
N CYS A 173 14.69 13.01 9.40
CA CYS A 173 15.38 13.18 10.68
C CYS A 173 14.79 12.23 11.73
N LEU A 174 15.67 11.53 12.47
CA LEU A 174 15.33 10.71 13.63
C LEU A 174 15.54 11.45 14.96
N GLY A 175 15.95 12.74 14.92
CA GLY A 175 16.19 13.53 16.13
C GLY A 175 17.52 13.29 16.84
N ALA A 176 18.32 12.28 16.43
CA ALA A 176 19.56 11.86 17.08
C ALA A 176 20.82 12.35 16.35
N CYS A 177 20.88 13.63 15.95
CA CYS A 177 21.95 14.19 15.10
C CYS A 177 23.35 14.08 15.72
N GLY A 178 23.49 14.07 17.05
CA GLY A 178 24.77 13.85 17.75
C GLY A 178 25.36 12.45 17.55
N LEU A 179 24.50 11.48 17.16
CA LEU A 179 24.90 10.10 16.89
C LEU A 179 25.00 9.79 15.38
N SER A 180 24.99 10.82 14.53
CA SER A 180 24.98 10.64 13.07
C SER A 180 26.22 9.89 12.53
N PRO A 181 26.08 9.04 11.49
CA PRO A 181 24.85 8.63 10.80
C PRO A 181 23.98 7.69 11.66
N VAL A 182 22.64 7.84 11.55
CA VAL A 182 21.68 7.11 12.40
C VAL A 182 20.76 6.24 11.55
N MET A 183 20.52 5.03 12.02
CA MET A 183 19.54 4.10 11.50
C MET A 183 18.69 3.56 12.67
N ALA A 184 17.40 3.41 12.46
CA ALA A 184 16.54 2.68 13.40
C ALA A 184 16.16 1.32 12.83
N VAL A 185 16.03 0.30 13.69
CA VAL A 185 15.52 -1.03 13.37
C VAL A 185 14.33 -1.28 14.31
N GLY A 186 13.10 -1.11 13.78
CA GLY A 186 11.93 -1.08 14.63
C GLY A 186 12.01 0.07 15.66
N ALA A 187 12.07 -0.26 16.95
CA ALA A 187 12.20 0.71 18.04
C ALA A 187 13.66 1.03 18.41
N ASP A 188 14.62 0.23 17.95
CA ASP A 188 16.02 0.37 18.35
C ASP A 188 16.77 1.39 17.49
N ILE A 189 17.48 2.32 18.12
CA ILE A 189 18.24 3.36 17.43
C ILE A 189 19.74 3.04 17.45
N HIS A 190 20.30 2.88 16.25
CA HIS A 190 21.74 2.66 16.04
C HIS A 190 22.39 3.96 15.57
N GLY A 191 23.33 4.46 16.37
CA GLY A 191 24.13 5.64 16.03
C GLY A 191 25.51 5.30 15.50
N ARG A 192 26.13 6.26 14.78
CA ARG A 192 27.48 6.15 14.20
C ARG A 192 27.63 4.90 13.33
N VAL A 193 26.55 4.58 12.60
CA VAL A 193 26.47 3.39 11.77
C VAL A 193 27.48 3.48 10.64
N LYS A 194 28.34 2.48 10.56
CA LYS A 194 29.32 2.35 9.47
C LYS A 194 28.79 1.31 8.45
N PRO A 195 28.88 1.57 7.13
CA PRO A 195 28.42 0.61 6.13
C PRO A 195 28.99 -0.81 6.29
N GLY A 196 30.25 -0.93 6.78
CA GLY A 196 30.87 -2.24 7.02
C GLY A 196 30.36 -3.00 8.25
N LYS A 197 29.61 -2.34 9.15
CA LYS A 197 29.02 -2.96 10.34
C LYS A 197 27.52 -3.26 10.22
N LEU A 198 26.95 -3.03 9.05
CA LEU A 198 25.50 -3.24 8.82
C LEU A 198 25.09 -4.70 9.04
N ASN A 199 25.90 -5.66 8.56
CA ASN A 199 25.57 -7.08 8.73
C ASN A 199 25.58 -7.48 10.21
N GLU A 200 26.56 -7.01 11.01
CA GLU A 200 26.61 -7.28 12.45
C GLU A 200 25.33 -6.77 13.16
N ILE A 201 24.84 -5.59 12.76
CA ILE A 201 23.60 -5.01 13.31
C ILE A 201 22.40 -5.83 12.87
N LEU A 202 22.27 -6.11 11.58
CA LEU A 202 21.06 -6.76 11.03
C LEU A 202 20.97 -8.24 11.39
N ASP A 203 22.09 -8.92 11.55
CA ASP A 203 22.13 -10.34 11.97
C ASP A 203 21.65 -10.55 13.41
N SER A 204 21.63 -9.49 14.23
CA SER A 204 21.06 -9.56 15.59
C SER A 204 19.52 -9.58 15.61
N TYR A 205 18.86 -9.29 14.48
CA TYR A 205 17.41 -9.28 14.34
C TYR A 205 16.92 -10.51 13.56
N ASN A 206 16.84 -11.64 14.21
CA ASN A 206 16.37 -12.91 13.63
C ASN A 206 14.85 -13.13 13.85
#